data_373943c93440ed6a5d49cb6a77ddb18d
#
_entry.id   373943c93440ed6a5d49cb6a77ddb18d
#
_cell.length_a   1.000
_cell.length_b   1.000
_cell.length_c   1.000
_cell.angle_alpha   90.00
_cell.angle_beta   90.00
_cell.angle_gamma   90.00
#
_symmetry.space_group_name_H-M   'P 1'
#
loop_
_entity.id
_entity.type
_entity.pdbx_description
1 polymer ?
#
loop_
_entity_poly.entity_id
_entity_poly.type
_entity_poly.pdbx_seq_one_letter_code
_entity_poly.pdbx_strand_id
1 'polypeptide(L)'
;MAAARARRRRERAGIPDEVRHREKWRLALDMIEEMTGPGGWGVLDLAGAAGGPRPVVAADIGYGDNALFRQQLTDAGWQYAVAVKGGTTAHDGGAVPQARPYGGLGQPPKPAYPRPPATLRTLALAHAPEVRPVTWRQGTKTSPGNPEAAMTGCFLAIRVRPASRHIPRAADRSFPACWLLAEWPPEADEPTGYWLSTLPEDTPLDELVRLAKIRWRVEHDYRELKTGLGLDHFEGRSYLGWHRHVTLAVLAQAFCTLLRSDPKAHAPG
;
A
#
# COMPACT_ATOMS: atom_id res chain seq x y z
N MET A 1 10.80 -34.86 13.46
CA MET A 1 12.20 -34.36 13.38
C MET A 1 12.31 -32.86 13.09
N ALA A 2 11.57 -32.29 12.12
CA ALA A 2 11.62 -30.85 11.76
C ALA A 2 11.22 -29.91 12.92
N ALA A 3 10.16 -30.20 13.66
CA ALA A 3 9.68 -29.38 14.79
C ALA A 3 10.70 -29.32 15.94
N ALA A 4 11.34 -30.45 16.29
CA ALA A 4 12.37 -30.49 17.34
C ALA A 4 13.61 -29.66 16.95
N ARG A 5 14.00 -29.67 15.66
CA ARG A 5 15.12 -28.88 15.14
C ARG A 5 14.75 -27.37 15.14
N ALA A 6 13.52 -27.03 14.83
CA ALA A 6 13.05 -25.63 14.90
C ALA A 6 13.05 -25.12 16.34
N ARG A 7 12.54 -25.91 17.31
CA ARG A 7 12.55 -25.59 18.73
C ARG A 7 13.97 -25.30 19.25
N ARG A 8 14.93 -26.21 19.02
CA ARG A 8 16.34 -26.02 19.43
C ARG A 8 16.98 -24.75 18.84
N ARG A 9 16.62 -24.37 17.60
CA ARG A 9 17.11 -23.13 16.99
C ARG A 9 16.54 -21.90 17.70
N ARG A 10 15.25 -21.92 18.07
CA ARG A 10 14.61 -20.83 18.82
C ARG A 10 15.24 -20.65 20.21
N GLU A 11 15.39 -21.75 20.94
CA GLU A 11 16.04 -21.76 22.25
C GLU A 11 17.47 -21.20 22.20
N ARG A 12 18.26 -21.65 21.20
CA ARG A 12 19.63 -21.14 21.00
C ARG A 12 19.68 -19.65 20.63
N ALA A 13 18.70 -19.16 19.91
CA ALA A 13 18.60 -17.74 19.55
C ALA A 13 18.00 -16.88 20.69
N GLY A 14 17.50 -17.47 21.75
CA GLY A 14 16.81 -16.77 22.84
C GLY A 14 15.49 -16.13 22.40
N ILE A 15 14.76 -16.79 21.46
CA ILE A 15 13.46 -16.30 21.02
C ILE A 15 12.41 -16.66 22.06
N PRO A 16 11.70 -15.68 22.67
CA PRO A 16 10.67 -15.91 23.65
C PRO A 16 9.56 -16.84 23.12
N ASP A 17 8.99 -17.64 24.04
CA ASP A 17 8.00 -18.66 23.66
C ASP A 17 6.70 -18.08 23.12
N GLU A 18 6.32 -16.88 23.54
CA GLU A 18 5.15 -16.14 23.08
C GLU A 18 5.32 -15.58 21.64
N VAL A 19 6.55 -15.37 21.20
CA VAL A 19 6.84 -14.87 19.83
C VAL A 19 6.54 -15.97 18.82
N ARG A 20 5.55 -15.78 17.99
CA ARG A 20 5.14 -16.69 16.90
C ARG A 20 5.24 -16.01 15.56
N HIS A 21 5.34 -16.83 14.51
CA HIS A 21 5.25 -16.31 13.16
C HIS A 21 3.88 -15.67 12.94
N ARG A 22 3.89 -14.44 12.42
CA ARG A 22 2.71 -13.71 11.95
C ARG A 22 2.92 -13.28 10.52
N GLU A 23 1.86 -13.20 9.76
CA GLU A 23 1.90 -12.71 8.38
C GLU A 23 2.28 -11.23 8.35
N LYS A 24 3.14 -10.83 7.41
CA LYS A 24 3.65 -9.44 7.32
C LYS A 24 2.54 -8.38 7.31
N TRP A 25 1.46 -8.66 6.62
CA TRP A 25 0.35 -7.71 6.52
C TRP A 25 -0.37 -7.51 7.88
N ARG A 26 -0.44 -8.54 8.73
CA ARG A 26 -0.97 -8.41 10.09
C ARG A 26 -0.05 -7.57 10.97
N LEU A 27 1.26 -7.81 10.88
CA LEU A 27 2.24 -6.98 11.58
C LEU A 27 2.15 -5.52 11.17
N ALA A 28 1.95 -5.24 9.88
CA ALA A 28 1.79 -3.86 9.39
C ALA A 28 0.53 -3.19 9.98
N LEU A 29 -0.58 -3.90 10.09
CA LEU A 29 -1.80 -3.38 10.73
C LEU A 29 -1.61 -3.14 12.23
N ASP A 30 -0.98 -4.08 12.94
CA ASP A 30 -0.65 -3.90 14.36
C ASP A 30 0.22 -2.65 14.57
N MET A 31 1.23 -2.45 13.73
CA MET A 31 2.10 -1.27 13.78
C MET A 31 1.31 0.03 13.55
N ILE A 32 0.40 0.04 12.56
CA ILE A 32 -0.48 1.20 12.30
C ILE A 32 -1.35 1.47 13.54
N GLU A 33 -1.95 0.44 14.13
CA GLU A 33 -2.77 0.55 15.33
C GLU A 33 -1.96 1.04 16.55
N GLU A 34 -0.77 0.49 16.76
CA GLU A 34 0.15 0.91 17.82
C GLU A 34 0.58 2.37 17.66
N MET A 35 0.79 2.83 16.44
CA MET A 35 1.17 4.22 16.16
C MET A 35 0.02 5.21 16.34
N THR A 36 -1.24 4.78 16.19
CA THR A 36 -2.41 5.66 16.06
C THR A 36 -3.49 5.43 17.11
N GLY A 37 -3.47 4.28 17.82
CA GLY A 37 -4.47 3.91 18.81
C GLY A 37 -4.39 4.73 20.10
N PRO A 38 -5.45 4.68 20.93
CA PRO A 38 -5.47 5.30 22.26
C PRO A 38 -4.37 4.66 23.14
N GLY A 39 -3.37 5.43 23.52
CA GLY A 39 -2.18 4.95 24.23
C GLY A 39 -1.05 4.52 23.29
N GLY A 40 -1.22 4.67 21.99
CA GLY A 40 -0.14 4.55 21.02
C GLY A 40 0.90 5.66 21.16
N TRP A 41 1.96 5.58 20.40
CA TRP A 41 3.11 6.49 20.50
C TRP A 41 2.81 7.94 20.09
N GLY A 42 1.53 8.28 19.78
CA GLY A 42 1.11 9.65 19.42
C GLY A 42 1.76 10.20 18.15
N VAL A 43 2.53 9.37 17.42
CA VAL A 43 3.31 9.80 16.25
C VAL A 43 2.42 10.36 15.15
N LEU A 44 1.13 9.95 15.11
CA LEU A 44 0.14 10.45 14.15
C LEU A 44 -0.93 11.35 14.79
N ASP A 45 -0.85 11.63 16.08
CA ASP A 45 -1.60 12.72 16.69
C ASP A 45 -1.15 14.09 16.14
N LEU A 46 0.00 14.10 15.46
CA LEU A 46 0.46 15.25 14.68
C LEU A 46 -0.53 15.67 13.58
N ALA A 47 -1.26 14.74 12.99
CA ALA A 47 -2.32 15.07 12.02
C ALA A 47 -3.65 15.44 12.71
N GLY A 48 -3.97 14.80 13.84
CA GLY A 48 -5.15 15.12 14.66
C GLY A 48 -5.05 16.45 15.40
N ALA A 49 -3.90 16.73 16.01
CA ALA A 49 -3.65 17.99 16.70
C ALA A 49 -3.60 19.21 15.76
N ALA A 50 -3.24 19.00 14.49
CA ALA A 50 -3.24 20.03 13.46
C ALA A 50 -4.54 20.13 12.66
N GLY A 51 -5.56 19.27 12.96
CA GLY A 51 -6.82 19.24 12.20
C GLY A 51 -6.67 18.79 10.74
N GLY A 52 -5.55 18.19 10.39
CA GLY A 52 -5.27 17.72 9.03
C GLY A 52 -5.91 16.36 8.70
N PRO A 53 -6.01 16.00 7.41
CA PRO A 53 -6.51 14.70 7.00
C PRO A 53 -5.55 13.58 7.45
N ARG A 54 -6.10 12.40 7.74
CA ARG A 54 -5.29 11.20 8.05
C ARG A 54 -4.33 10.89 6.89
N PRO A 55 -3.10 10.43 7.19
CA PRO A 55 -2.17 9.98 6.15
C PRO A 55 -2.75 8.84 5.32
N VAL A 56 -2.35 8.77 4.04
CA VAL A 56 -2.72 7.68 3.14
C VAL A 56 -1.72 6.52 3.28
N VAL A 57 -2.22 5.30 3.44
CA VAL A 57 -1.37 4.11 3.52
C VAL A 57 -0.91 3.70 2.12
N ALA A 58 0.38 3.80 1.86
CA ALA A 58 0.99 3.29 0.64
C ALA A 58 1.72 1.96 0.92
N ALA A 59 1.45 0.93 0.11
CA ALA A 59 2.08 -0.37 0.29
C ALA A 59 2.39 -1.05 -1.06
N ASP A 60 3.35 -1.98 -1.01
CA ASP A 60 3.72 -2.77 -2.17
C ASP A 60 2.75 -3.94 -2.43
N ILE A 61 3.02 -4.65 -3.52
CA ILE A 61 2.22 -5.80 -3.96
C ILE A 61 2.18 -6.94 -2.93
N GLY A 62 3.21 -7.06 -2.08
CA GLY A 62 3.26 -8.06 -1.02
C GLY A 62 2.22 -7.84 0.09
N TYR A 63 1.75 -6.61 0.24
CA TYR A 63 0.66 -6.24 1.14
C TYR A 63 -0.63 -6.00 0.37
N GLY A 64 -0.56 -5.19 -0.68
CA GLY A 64 -1.73 -4.71 -1.40
C GLY A 64 -2.51 -5.79 -2.14
N ASP A 65 -1.87 -6.87 -2.58
CA ASP A 65 -2.57 -8.00 -3.23
C ASP A 65 -3.46 -8.79 -2.26
N ASN A 66 -3.26 -8.65 -0.94
CA ASN A 66 -4.09 -9.29 0.06
C ASN A 66 -5.40 -8.51 0.30
N ALA A 67 -6.53 -9.12 -0.07
CA ALA A 67 -7.85 -8.51 0.10
C ALA A 67 -8.23 -8.26 1.57
N LEU A 68 -7.77 -9.11 2.51
CA LEU A 68 -8.00 -8.91 3.94
C LEU A 68 -7.26 -7.68 4.47
N PHE A 69 -6.01 -7.47 4.02
CA PHE A 69 -5.27 -6.27 4.39
C PHE A 69 -6.00 -5.00 3.97
N ARG A 70 -6.42 -4.93 2.70
CA ARG A 70 -7.18 -3.79 2.19
C ARG A 70 -8.51 -3.58 2.93
N GLN A 71 -9.22 -4.69 3.23
CA GLN A 71 -10.48 -4.61 3.96
C GLN A 71 -10.28 -4.09 5.39
N GLN A 72 -9.28 -4.57 6.11
CA GLN A 72 -9.01 -4.12 7.47
C GLN A 72 -8.56 -2.65 7.53
N LEU A 73 -7.82 -2.17 6.52
CA LEU A 73 -7.54 -0.74 6.39
C LEU A 73 -8.85 0.06 6.22
N THR A 74 -9.75 -0.40 5.35
CA THR A 74 -11.06 0.24 5.14
C THR A 74 -11.90 0.24 6.41
N ASP A 75 -11.99 -0.89 7.12
CA ASP A 75 -12.75 -1.04 8.36
C ASP A 75 -12.23 -0.12 9.47
N ALA A 76 -10.91 0.11 9.51
CA ALA A 76 -10.27 1.03 10.42
C ALA A 76 -10.32 2.51 9.96
N GLY A 77 -10.97 2.81 8.83
CA GLY A 77 -11.13 4.16 8.28
C GLY A 77 -9.87 4.74 7.63
N TRP A 78 -8.94 3.89 7.21
CA TRP A 78 -7.74 4.32 6.49
C TRP A 78 -7.99 4.39 4.99
N GLN A 79 -7.58 5.50 4.40
CA GLN A 79 -7.40 5.60 2.96
C GLN A 79 -6.08 4.95 2.55
N TYR A 80 -6.06 4.35 1.38
CA TYR A 80 -4.85 3.70 0.87
C TYR A 80 -4.65 3.87 -0.63
N ALA A 81 -3.40 3.73 -1.06
CA ALA A 81 -2.97 3.53 -2.44
C ALA A 81 -1.96 2.38 -2.44
N VAL A 82 -2.40 1.17 -2.80
CA VAL A 82 -1.60 -0.05 -2.65
C VAL A 82 -1.42 -0.77 -3.98
N ALA A 83 -0.18 -1.22 -4.25
CA ALA A 83 0.11 -1.99 -5.45
C ALA A 83 -0.53 -3.37 -5.39
N VAL A 84 -1.08 -3.83 -6.53
CA VAL A 84 -1.74 -5.13 -6.69
C VAL A 84 -1.31 -5.79 -7.99
N LYS A 85 -1.61 -7.08 -8.14
CA LYS A 85 -1.37 -7.80 -9.40
C LYS A 85 -2.43 -7.46 -10.44
N GLY A 86 -2.05 -7.39 -11.70
CA GLY A 86 -2.99 -7.22 -12.81
C GLY A 86 -4.02 -8.36 -12.93
N GLY A 87 -3.73 -9.53 -12.34
CA GLY A 87 -4.66 -10.66 -12.25
C GLY A 87 -5.72 -10.55 -11.15
N THR A 88 -5.64 -9.55 -10.26
CA THR A 88 -6.70 -9.27 -9.28
C THR A 88 -8.00 -8.98 -10.01
N THR A 89 -9.13 -9.51 -9.51
CA THR A 89 -10.41 -9.41 -10.19
C THR A 89 -11.30 -8.31 -9.63
N ALA A 90 -12.02 -7.62 -10.53
CA ALA A 90 -12.99 -6.58 -10.18
C ALA A 90 -14.12 -6.54 -11.20
N HIS A 91 -15.24 -5.92 -10.82
CA HIS A 91 -16.24 -5.44 -11.77
C HIS A 91 -15.92 -4.00 -12.16
N ASP A 92 -16.40 -3.58 -13.30
CA ASP A 92 -16.42 -2.16 -13.69
C ASP A 92 -17.10 -1.31 -12.60
N GLY A 93 -16.65 -0.04 -12.44
CA GLY A 93 -17.17 0.86 -11.41
C GLY A 93 -18.66 1.15 -11.52
N GLY A 94 -19.18 1.21 -12.75
CA GLY A 94 -20.59 1.40 -13.05
C GLY A 94 -21.43 0.13 -12.96
N ALA A 95 -20.82 -1.06 -12.78
CA ALA A 95 -21.55 -2.31 -12.71
C ALA A 95 -22.37 -2.39 -11.40
N VAL A 96 -23.64 -2.78 -11.54
CA VAL A 96 -24.56 -2.98 -10.41
C VAL A 96 -25.15 -4.39 -10.44
N PRO A 97 -25.36 -5.00 -9.27
CA PRO A 97 -26.09 -6.26 -9.17
C PRO A 97 -27.54 -6.10 -9.65
N GLN A 98 -28.02 -7.06 -10.40
CA GLN A 98 -29.38 -7.08 -10.93
C GLN A 98 -30.21 -8.16 -10.24
N ALA A 99 -31.50 -7.89 -10.07
CA ALA A 99 -32.47 -8.88 -9.61
C ALA A 99 -32.52 -10.06 -10.60
N ARG A 100 -32.64 -11.26 -10.07
CA ARG A 100 -32.81 -12.47 -10.89
C ARG A 100 -34.28 -12.85 -11.00
N PRO A 101 -34.73 -13.45 -12.12
CA PRO A 101 -36.06 -13.98 -12.23
C PRO A 101 -36.38 -14.92 -11.07
N TYR A 102 -37.55 -14.78 -10.49
CA TYR A 102 -38.02 -15.61 -9.38
C TYR A 102 -39.28 -16.39 -9.81
N GLY A 103 -39.18 -17.72 -9.74
CA GLY A 103 -40.27 -18.61 -10.14
C GLY A 103 -41.37 -18.84 -9.08
N GLY A 104 -41.34 -18.09 -7.93
CA GLY A 104 -42.37 -18.17 -6.89
C GLY A 104 -42.24 -19.33 -5.91
N LEU A 105 -41.22 -20.20 -6.04
CA LEU A 105 -40.94 -21.32 -5.14
C LEU A 105 -39.64 -21.11 -4.35
N GLY A 106 -39.70 -21.23 -3.02
CA GLY A 106 -38.58 -21.11 -2.14
C GLY A 106 -38.18 -19.64 -1.85
N GLN A 107 -36.89 -19.41 -1.45
CA GLN A 107 -36.37 -18.09 -1.15
C GLN A 107 -36.05 -17.34 -2.45
N PRO A 108 -36.48 -16.07 -2.61
CA PRO A 108 -36.09 -15.25 -3.77
C PRO A 108 -34.59 -15.19 -3.96
N PRO A 109 -34.09 -15.30 -5.20
CA PRO A 109 -32.66 -15.22 -5.48
C PRO A 109 -32.14 -13.81 -5.17
N LYS A 110 -30.97 -13.75 -4.54
CA LYS A 110 -30.32 -12.46 -4.25
C LYS A 110 -29.82 -11.82 -5.54
N PRO A 111 -29.83 -10.46 -5.63
CA PRO A 111 -29.23 -9.76 -6.75
C PRO A 111 -27.78 -10.18 -6.99
N ALA A 112 -27.38 -10.28 -8.26
CA ALA A 112 -26.03 -10.64 -8.65
C ALA A 112 -25.56 -9.82 -9.86
N TYR A 113 -24.26 -9.66 -10.00
CA TYR A 113 -23.69 -9.04 -11.20
C TYR A 113 -24.03 -9.87 -12.44
N PRO A 114 -24.43 -9.23 -13.55
CA PRO A 114 -24.81 -9.94 -14.77
C PRO A 114 -23.62 -10.62 -15.48
N ARG A 115 -22.42 -10.09 -15.24
CA ARG A 115 -21.16 -10.64 -15.77
C ARG A 115 -20.22 -11.03 -14.63
N PRO A 116 -19.38 -12.05 -14.81
CA PRO A 116 -18.32 -12.35 -13.84
C PRO A 116 -17.33 -11.19 -13.76
N PRO A 117 -16.58 -11.07 -12.64
CA PRO A 117 -15.52 -10.07 -12.54
C PRO A 117 -14.40 -10.37 -13.55
N ALA A 118 -13.85 -9.32 -14.16
CA ALA A 118 -12.70 -9.39 -15.04
C ALA A 118 -11.41 -9.09 -14.26
N THR A 119 -10.25 -9.41 -14.84
CA THR A 119 -8.96 -9.02 -14.26
C THR A 119 -8.75 -7.51 -14.39
N LEU A 120 -7.98 -6.90 -13.48
CA LEU A 120 -7.64 -5.48 -13.57
C LEU A 120 -6.95 -5.17 -14.89
N ARG A 121 -6.11 -6.09 -15.39
CA ARG A 121 -5.50 -6.00 -16.71
C ARG A 121 -6.56 -5.88 -17.81
N THR A 122 -7.55 -6.78 -17.82
CA THR A 122 -8.62 -6.75 -18.83
C THR A 122 -9.43 -5.47 -18.76
N LEU A 123 -9.73 -4.97 -17.55
CA LEU A 123 -10.43 -3.70 -17.37
C LEU A 123 -9.59 -2.52 -17.87
N ALA A 124 -8.29 -2.49 -17.56
CA ALA A 124 -7.40 -1.45 -18.04
C ALA A 124 -7.30 -1.45 -19.58
N LEU A 125 -7.16 -2.62 -20.20
CA LEU A 125 -7.09 -2.73 -21.68
C LEU A 125 -8.37 -2.21 -22.35
N ALA A 126 -9.53 -2.41 -21.75
CA ALA A 126 -10.79 -1.88 -22.28
C ALA A 126 -10.87 -0.34 -22.24
N HIS A 127 -10.07 0.30 -21.39
CA HIS A 127 -9.98 1.75 -21.22
C HIS A 127 -8.69 2.36 -21.75
N ALA A 128 -7.95 1.67 -22.61
CA ALA A 128 -6.68 2.14 -23.18
C ALA A 128 -6.71 3.57 -23.75
N PRO A 129 -7.80 4.04 -24.42
CA PRO A 129 -7.87 5.41 -24.93
C PRO A 129 -7.88 6.51 -23.85
N GLU A 130 -8.12 6.16 -22.61
CA GLU A 130 -8.15 7.09 -21.48
C GLU A 130 -6.79 7.27 -20.78
N VAL A 131 -5.76 6.60 -21.26
CA VAL A 131 -4.37 6.76 -20.76
C VAL A 131 -3.88 8.17 -21.01
N ARG A 132 -3.29 8.81 -19.99
CA ARG A 132 -2.81 10.19 -20.05
C ARG A 132 -1.41 10.33 -19.48
N PRO A 133 -0.58 11.23 -20.04
CA PRO A 133 0.69 11.59 -19.44
C PRO A 133 0.47 12.38 -18.15
N VAL A 134 1.27 12.07 -17.14
CA VAL A 134 1.21 12.71 -15.82
C VAL A 134 2.61 13.03 -15.35
N THR A 135 2.83 14.25 -14.87
CA THR A 135 4.01 14.64 -14.11
C THR A 135 3.64 14.69 -12.64
N TRP A 136 4.16 13.75 -11.83
CA TRP A 136 3.77 13.65 -10.40
C TRP A 136 4.79 14.23 -9.45
N ARG A 137 5.99 14.58 -9.93
CA ARG A 137 7.06 15.11 -9.10
C ARG A 137 8.14 15.78 -9.95
N GLN A 138 8.76 16.82 -9.36
CA GLN A 138 10.07 17.30 -9.80
C GLN A 138 11.16 16.64 -8.97
N GLY A 139 12.14 16.05 -9.62
CA GLY A 139 13.32 15.46 -8.99
C GLY A 139 14.43 16.50 -8.81
N THR A 140 15.61 16.00 -8.48
CA THR A 140 16.81 16.84 -8.33
C THR A 140 17.88 16.56 -9.39
N LYS A 141 17.69 15.48 -10.19
CA LYS A 141 18.65 15.10 -11.24
C LYS A 141 18.19 15.64 -12.57
N THR A 142 18.85 16.68 -13.04
CA THR A 142 18.65 17.26 -14.37
C THR A 142 19.46 16.51 -15.43
N SER A 143 18.99 16.52 -16.66
CA SER A 143 19.69 16.02 -17.84
C SER A 143 19.35 16.89 -19.06
N PRO A 144 20.10 16.82 -20.17
CA PRO A 144 19.78 17.59 -21.39
C PRO A 144 18.38 17.35 -21.93
N GLY A 145 17.84 16.11 -21.77
CA GLY A 145 16.47 15.76 -22.16
C GLY A 145 15.42 16.00 -21.09
N ASN A 146 15.81 16.39 -19.87
CA ASN A 146 14.92 16.66 -18.74
C ASN A 146 15.55 17.73 -17.82
N PRO A 147 15.61 19.01 -18.27
CA PRO A 147 16.25 20.09 -17.53
C PRO A 147 15.53 20.42 -16.20
N GLU A 148 14.25 20.12 -16.10
CA GLU A 148 13.43 20.35 -14.90
C GLU A 148 13.45 19.14 -13.95
N ALA A 149 14.17 18.07 -14.29
CA ALA A 149 14.17 16.80 -13.54
C ALA A 149 12.74 16.27 -13.31
N ALA A 150 11.81 16.52 -14.22
CA ALA A 150 10.42 16.09 -14.09
C ALA A 150 10.31 14.55 -14.11
N MET A 151 9.53 14.01 -13.19
CA MET A 151 9.20 12.59 -13.17
C MET A 151 7.82 12.42 -13.81
N THR A 152 7.82 11.89 -15.03
CA THR A 152 6.62 11.73 -15.87
C THR A 152 6.39 10.26 -16.20
N GLY A 153 5.17 9.92 -16.55
CA GLY A 153 4.76 8.62 -17.08
C GLY A 153 3.34 8.68 -17.60
N CYS A 154 2.89 7.61 -18.24
CA CYS A 154 1.51 7.51 -18.70
C CYS A 154 0.70 6.65 -17.76
N PHE A 155 -0.50 7.09 -17.40
CA PHE A 155 -1.36 6.45 -16.43
C PHE A 155 -2.82 6.45 -16.88
N LEU A 156 -3.52 5.39 -16.46
CA LEU A 156 -4.97 5.25 -16.53
C LEU A 156 -5.52 5.26 -15.11
N ALA A 157 -6.59 6.00 -14.87
CA ALA A 157 -7.35 5.91 -13.62
C ALA A 157 -8.84 5.72 -13.92
N ILE A 158 -9.41 4.61 -13.46
CA ILE A 158 -10.82 4.28 -13.62
C ILE A 158 -11.41 3.78 -12.30
N ARG A 159 -12.73 3.87 -12.18
CA ARG A 159 -13.43 3.29 -11.03
C ARG A 159 -13.67 1.81 -11.26
N VAL A 160 -13.43 0.99 -10.23
CA VAL A 160 -13.65 -0.45 -10.25
C VAL A 160 -14.25 -0.92 -8.91
N ARG A 161 -14.82 -2.12 -8.91
CA ARG A 161 -15.36 -2.78 -7.71
C ARG A 161 -14.63 -4.10 -7.49
N PRO A 162 -13.56 -4.13 -6.67
CA PRO A 162 -12.78 -5.34 -6.43
C PRO A 162 -13.64 -6.48 -5.91
N ALA A 163 -13.53 -7.64 -6.54
CA ALA A 163 -14.35 -8.80 -6.24
C ALA A 163 -13.56 -9.81 -5.40
N SER A 164 -13.90 -9.94 -4.12
CA SER A 164 -13.34 -10.94 -3.23
C SER A 164 -14.38 -11.42 -2.22
N ARG A 165 -14.26 -12.67 -1.78
CA ARG A 165 -15.08 -13.21 -0.68
C ARG A 165 -14.86 -12.49 0.65
N HIS A 166 -13.74 -11.81 0.80
CA HIS A 166 -13.36 -11.08 2.00
C HIS A 166 -13.85 -9.62 2.03
N ILE A 167 -14.40 -9.13 0.92
CA ILE A 167 -14.93 -7.77 0.82
C ILE A 167 -16.44 -7.83 1.09
N PRO A 168 -16.95 -7.17 2.13
CA PRO A 168 -18.38 -7.13 2.41
C PRO A 168 -19.11 -6.42 1.27
N ARG A 169 -20.31 -6.91 0.98
CA ARG A 169 -21.19 -6.30 -0.01
C ARG A 169 -22.17 -5.37 0.68
N ALA A 170 -22.50 -4.27 0.04
CA ALA A 170 -23.55 -3.37 0.48
C ALA A 170 -24.94 -4.04 0.47
N ALA A 171 -25.97 -3.34 0.94
CA ALA A 171 -27.33 -3.87 1.03
C ALA A 171 -27.87 -4.28 -0.36
N ASP A 172 -27.55 -3.55 -1.41
CA ASP A 172 -27.87 -3.85 -2.82
C ASP A 172 -27.00 -4.96 -3.42
N ARG A 173 -26.14 -5.59 -2.61
CA ARG A 173 -25.18 -6.63 -3.00
C ARG A 173 -24.01 -6.15 -3.86
N SER A 174 -23.85 -4.84 -4.03
CA SER A 174 -22.69 -4.28 -4.72
C SER A 174 -21.42 -4.39 -3.85
N PHE A 175 -20.26 -4.50 -4.52
CA PHE A 175 -18.97 -4.28 -3.88
C PHE A 175 -18.68 -2.77 -3.80
N PRO A 176 -17.94 -2.31 -2.77
CA PRO A 176 -17.50 -0.92 -2.70
C PRO A 176 -16.64 -0.57 -3.91
N ALA A 177 -16.84 0.65 -4.44
CA ALA A 177 -16.03 1.15 -5.54
C ALA A 177 -14.73 1.78 -5.01
N CYS A 178 -13.65 1.62 -5.78
CA CYS A 178 -12.38 2.27 -5.53
C CYS A 178 -11.70 2.65 -6.86
N TRP A 179 -10.60 3.37 -6.80
CA TRP A 179 -9.77 3.63 -7.97
C TRP A 179 -8.95 2.41 -8.35
N LEU A 180 -8.90 2.09 -9.64
CA LEU A 180 -7.83 1.37 -10.30
C LEU A 180 -6.94 2.41 -10.98
N LEU A 181 -5.69 2.51 -10.54
CA LEU A 181 -4.64 3.24 -11.24
C LEU A 181 -3.75 2.21 -11.94
N ALA A 182 -3.46 2.41 -13.22
CA ALA A 182 -2.56 1.58 -13.99
C ALA A 182 -1.47 2.43 -14.66
N GLU A 183 -0.21 2.04 -14.50
CA GLU A 183 0.93 2.62 -15.19
C GLU A 183 1.11 1.94 -16.54
N TRP A 184 1.10 2.74 -17.59
CA TRP A 184 1.17 2.22 -18.95
C TRP A 184 2.21 2.96 -19.78
N PRO A 185 3.46 2.49 -19.80
CA PRO A 185 4.49 3.08 -20.63
C PRO A 185 4.07 3.10 -22.13
N PRO A 186 4.38 4.16 -22.87
CA PRO A 186 3.96 4.29 -24.28
C PRO A 186 4.43 3.16 -25.19
N GLU A 187 5.57 2.55 -24.86
CA GLU A 187 6.18 1.45 -25.60
C GLU A 187 5.66 0.05 -25.18
N ALA A 188 4.77 -0.03 -24.18
CA ALA A 188 4.25 -1.29 -23.67
C ALA A 188 2.87 -1.61 -24.23
N ASP A 189 2.63 -2.86 -24.62
CA ASP A 189 1.34 -3.33 -25.11
C ASP A 189 0.28 -3.40 -24.01
N GLU A 190 0.70 -3.45 -22.74
CA GLU A 190 -0.17 -3.53 -21.57
C GLU A 190 0.42 -2.78 -20.39
N PRO A 191 -0.42 -2.41 -19.38
CA PRO A 191 0.08 -1.77 -18.15
C PRO A 191 1.11 -2.62 -17.42
N THR A 192 2.14 -1.96 -16.90
CA THR A 192 3.24 -2.59 -16.15
C THR A 192 3.05 -2.55 -14.64
N GLY A 193 2.19 -1.66 -14.14
CA GLY A 193 1.90 -1.49 -12.73
C GLY A 193 0.42 -1.26 -12.46
N TYR A 194 -0.09 -1.77 -11.35
CA TYR A 194 -1.49 -1.64 -10.94
C TYR A 194 -1.58 -1.28 -9.47
N TRP A 195 -2.45 -0.34 -9.12
CA TRP A 195 -2.77 0.04 -7.74
C TRP A 195 -4.28 0.13 -7.55
N LEU A 196 -4.72 -0.24 -6.36
CA LEU A 196 -6.06 0.07 -5.88
C LEU A 196 -5.98 1.18 -4.84
N SER A 197 -6.92 2.15 -4.91
CA SER A 197 -6.95 3.26 -3.98
C SER A 197 -8.37 3.61 -3.56
N THR A 198 -8.55 3.85 -2.26
CA THR A 198 -9.82 4.29 -1.65
C THR A 198 -9.93 5.80 -1.50
N LEU A 199 -9.04 6.54 -2.12
CA LEU A 199 -9.12 8.00 -2.15
C LEU A 199 -10.46 8.49 -2.72
N PRO A 200 -10.90 9.69 -2.34
CA PRO A 200 -12.14 10.28 -2.83
C PRO A 200 -12.27 10.24 -4.35
N GLU A 201 -13.51 10.26 -4.84
CA GLU A 201 -13.79 10.14 -6.26
C GLU A 201 -13.35 11.37 -7.07
N ASP A 202 -13.26 12.51 -6.41
CA ASP A 202 -12.78 13.79 -6.96
C ASP A 202 -11.26 13.96 -6.89
N THR A 203 -10.51 12.95 -6.42
CA THR A 203 -9.04 13.02 -6.34
C THR A 203 -8.41 13.18 -7.72
N PRO A 204 -7.60 14.23 -7.94
CA PRO A 204 -6.92 14.44 -9.22
C PRO A 204 -5.98 13.30 -9.59
N LEU A 205 -5.79 13.06 -10.89
CA LEU A 205 -4.96 11.95 -11.39
C LEU A 205 -3.50 12.07 -10.95
N ASP A 206 -2.94 13.26 -10.95
CA ASP A 206 -1.56 13.52 -10.52
C ASP A 206 -1.35 13.21 -9.03
N GLU A 207 -2.34 13.47 -8.20
CA GLU A 207 -2.32 13.13 -6.78
C GLU A 207 -2.41 11.60 -6.57
N LEU A 208 -3.29 10.90 -7.29
CA LEU A 208 -3.35 9.44 -7.28
C LEU A 208 -2.00 8.83 -7.66
N VAL A 209 -1.38 9.35 -8.73
CA VAL A 209 -0.08 8.88 -9.20
C VAL A 209 1.02 9.20 -8.18
N ARG A 210 1.03 10.42 -7.62
CA ARG A 210 1.99 10.84 -6.61
C ARG A 210 1.98 9.90 -5.40
N LEU A 211 0.79 9.54 -4.90
CA LEU A 211 0.63 8.64 -3.76
C LEU A 211 0.99 7.19 -4.11
N ALA A 212 0.63 6.69 -5.29
CA ALA A 212 1.02 5.36 -5.74
C ALA A 212 2.54 5.22 -5.91
N LYS A 213 3.19 6.28 -6.35
CA LYS A 213 4.65 6.32 -6.58
C LYS A 213 5.48 6.71 -5.34
N ILE A 214 4.87 7.15 -4.24
CA ILE A 214 5.59 7.63 -3.04
C ILE A 214 6.50 6.57 -2.40
N ARG A 215 6.25 5.30 -2.68
CA ARG A 215 7.01 4.17 -2.14
C ARG A 215 8.52 4.24 -2.40
N TRP A 216 8.97 4.95 -3.46
CA TRP A 216 10.40 5.13 -3.71
C TRP A 216 11.15 5.76 -2.52
N ARG A 217 10.45 6.57 -1.68
CA ARG A 217 11.05 7.14 -0.47
C ARG A 217 11.41 6.07 0.54
N VAL A 218 10.52 5.09 0.74
CA VAL A 218 10.78 3.95 1.63
C VAL A 218 11.99 3.16 1.15
N GLU A 219 12.13 2.95 -0.17
CA GLU A 219 13.28 2.26 -0.75
C GLU A 219 14.59 3.06 -0.56
N HIS A 220 14.52 4.38 -0.66
CA HIS A 220 15.65 5.26 -0.41
C HIS A 220 16.06 5.21 1.07
N ASP A 221 15.12 5.40 1.99
CA ASP A 221 15.36 5.37 3.43
C ASP A 221 15.90 3.98 3.87
N TYR A 222 15.36 2.91 3.29
CA TYR A 222 15.82 1.56 3.56
C TYR A 222 17.25 1.29 3.06
N ARG A 223 17.63 1.91 1.94
CA ARG A 223 19.00 1.87 1.44
C ARG A 223 19.95 2.62 2.39
N GLU A 224 19.59 3.79 2.86
CA GLU A 224 20.36 4.53 3.85
C GLU A 224 20.52 3.73 5.14
N LEU A 225 19.43 3.13 5.66
CA LEU A 225 19.48 2.25 6.83
C LEU A 225 20.44 1.08 6.64
N LYS A 226 20.42 0.42 5.49
CA LYS A 226 21.28 -0.72 5.20
C LYS A 226 22.73 -0.31 5.00
N THR A 227 22.99 0.56 4.05
CA THR A 227 24.37 0.87 3.61
C THR A 227 25.02 1.96 4.45
N GLY A 228 24.27 2.98 4.88
CA GLY A 228 24.80 4.10 5.67
C GLY A 228 24.85 3.82 7.17
N LEU A 229 23.87 3.11 7.70
CA LEU A 229 23.72 2.86 9.13
C LEU A 229 23.88 1.39 9.52
N GLY A 230 24.27 0.54 8.58
CA GLY A 230 24.68 -0.85 8.81
C GLY A 230 23.57 -1.77 9.28
N LEU A 231 22.28 -1.52 8.94
CA LEU A 231 21.19 -2.38 9.35
C LEU A 231 21.38 -3.84 8.93
N ASP A 232 22.03 -4.10 7.82
CA ASP A 232 22.34 -5.43 7.28
C ASP A 232 23.68 -6.01 7.76
N HIS A 233 24.45 -5.27 8.58
CA HIS A 233 25.75 -5.71 9.12
C HIS A 233 25.62 -6.54 10.41
N PHE A 234 24.42 -6.95 10.81
CA PHE A 234 24.24 -7.76 12.00
C PHE A 234 24.69 -9.21 11.77
N GLU A 235 25.83 -9.58 12.31
CA GLU A 235 26.38 -10.94 12.25
C GLU A 235 25.98 -11.83 13.44
N GLY A 236 25.29 -11.26 14.43
CA GLY A 236 24.85 -11.97 15.62
C GLY A 236 23.73 -13.00 15.33
N ARG A 237 23.52 -13.92 16.28
CA ARG A 237 22.50 -14.98 16.18
C ARG A 237 21.45 -14.92 17.28
N SER A 238 21.48 -13.91 18.16
CA SER A 238 20.54 -13.78 19.27
C SER A 238 19.39 -12.85 18.91
N TYR A 239 18.20 -13.20 19.36
CA TYR A 239 16.98 -12.38 19.22
C TYR A 239 17.15 -10.99 19.83
N LEU A 240 17.66 -10.92 21.06
CA LEU A 240 17.87 -9.66 21.75
C LEU A 240 18.93 -8.79 21.04
N GLY A 241 20.02 -9.43 20.57
CA GLY A 241 21.06 -8.72 19.81
C GLY A 241 20.53 -8.10 18.53
N TRP A 242 19.68 -8.83 17.79
CA TRP A 242 18.99 -8.32 16.60
C TRP A 242 18.13 -7.09 16.93
N HIS A 243 17.28 -7.19 17.94
CA HIS A 243 16.41 -6.06 18.32
C HIS A 243 17.21 -4.82 18.73
N ARG A 244 18.27 -4.97 19.52
CA ARG A 244 19.15 -3.85 19.90
C ARG A 244 19.80 -3.20 18.67
N HIS A 245 20.32 -4.01 17.75
CA HIS A 245 20.94 -3.53 16.52
C HIS A 245 19.95 -2.74 15.65
N VAL A 246 18.77 -3.30 15.38
CA VAL A 246 17.71 -2.63 14.62
C VAL A 246 17.30 -1.32 15.28
N THR A 247 17.07 -1.33 16.61
CA THR A 247 16.69 -0.12 17.35
C THR A 247 17.74 0.98 17.22
N LEU A 248 19.03 0.66 17.35
CA LEU A 248 20.09 1.64 17.20
C LEU A 248 20.18 2.19 15.78
N ALA A 249 20.07 1.35 14.75
CA ALA A 249 20.07 1.79 13.35
C ALA A 249 18.88 2.73 13.05
N VAL A 250 17.68 2.40 13.55
CA VAL A 250 16.48 3.22 13.36
C VAL A 250 16.57 4.56 14.12
N LEU A 251 17.11 4.56 15.35
CA LEU A 251 17.34 5.79 16.11
C LEU A 251 18.35 6.70 15.41
N ALA A 252 19.44 6.14 14.87
CA ALA A 252 20.41 6.89 14.08
C ALA A 252 19.76 7.51 12.82
N GLN A 253 18.91 6.77 12.12
CA GLN A 253 18.16 7.28 10.98
C GLN A 253 17.22 8.43 11.38
N ALA A 254 16.49 8.27 12.47
CA ALA A 254 15.61 9.32 12.99
C ALA A 254 16.38 10.59 13.32
N PHE A 255 17.54 10.46 13.99
CA PHE A 255 18.43 11.57 14.32
C PHE A 255 18.96 12.28 13.06
N CYS A 256 19.45 11.53 12.07
CA CYS A 256 19.88 12.10 10.80
C CYS A 256 18.74 12.83 10.06
N THR A 257 17.53 12.28 10.12
CA THR A 257 16.35 12.90 9.50
C THR A 257 15.99 14.22 10.19
N LEU A 258 15.99 14.24 11.52
CA LEU A 258 15.76 15.47 12.31
C LEU A 258 16.78 16.54 12.00
N LEU A 259 18.07 16.19 11.96
CA LEU A 259 19.13 17.14 11.60
C LEU A 259 18.95 17.72 10.20
N ARG A 260 18.58 16.89 9.21
CA ARG A 260 18.30 17.36 7.84
C ARG A 260 17.08 18.26 7.75
N SER A 261 16.14 18.11 8.67
CA SER A 261 14.91 18.92 8.73
C SER A 261 15.08 20.21 9.52
N ASP A 262 16.20 20.38 10.24
CA ASP A 262 16.48 21.60 11.00
C ASP A 262 17.03 22.68 10.05
N PRO A 263 16.31 23.83 9.86
CA PRO A 263 16.80 24.93 9.04
C PRO A 263 18.13 25.52 9.51
N LYS A 264 18.44 25.41 10.81
CA LYS A 264 19.67 25.93 11.41
C LYS A 264 20.90 25.07 11.17
N ALA A 265 20.70 23.75 10.88
CA ALA A 265 21.81 22.84 10.58
C ALA A 265 22.47 23.14 9.23
N HIS A 266 21.87 23.95 8.37
CA HIS A 266 22.35 24.29 7.04
C HIS A 266 22.80 25.75 6.90
N ALA A 267 22.86 26.52 8.01
CA ALA A 267 23.39 27.87 7.98
C ALA A 267 24.92 27.79 7.85
N PRO A 268 25.55 28.34 6.78
CA PRO A 268 26.98 28.48 6.73
C PRO A 268 27.44 29.39 7.86
N GLY A 269 28.42 28.92 8.65
CA GLY A 269 29.11 29.72 9.64
C GLY A 269 30.01 30.78 8.98
#